data_8f343b433e746923c48647758210880a
#
_entry.id   8f343b433e746923c48647758210880a
#
_cell.length_a   1.000
_cell.length_b   1.000
_cell.length_c   1.000
_cell.angle_alpha   90.00
_cell.angle_beta   90.00
_cell.angle_gamma   90.00
#
_symmetry.space_group_name_H-M   'P 1'
#
loop_
_entity.id
_entity.type
_entity.pdbx_description
1 polymer ?
#
loop_
_entity_poly.entity_id
_entity_poly.type
_entity_poly.pdbx_seq_one_letter_code
_entity_poly.pdbx_strand_id
1 'polypeptide(L)'
;MAGRGSRLRPHTLTTAKPLVKIAGKSILSQLVEDAVKLANEPIEEMAFIVGDKSFFGNKIISKLKSLAFKFDAKATIYRQLEPLGTGHAIMCAADSLSGKAMVIYPDTLIRFSESFEKDADAVIWTKEVENPEAYGVVKLNSDGNIIDLVEKPKNNISNLAVIGMYYFKEISQLKKQLQNVINEKIIHSGEYQINDGLLKMMNNGRVFKAGKVTEWLDCGNVKSSIFSNQKMLEFHHNDKKQLVSNDFKSIDSNIIEPVFIDKDVVIENSTVGPYVSLYRGATIKNSLVRNSIIGECSNVKNANIENSMIGNDCKYDGNYKSVNIGDFSELI
;
A
#
# COMPACT_ATOMS: atom_id res chain seq x y z
N MET A 1 9.36 -3.14 -1.68
CA MET A 1 8.50 -4.27 -1.23
C MET A 1 9.24 -5.33 -0.39
N ALA A 2 10.48 -5.12 0.02
CA ALA A 2 11.32 -6.17 0.65
C ALA A 2 10.92 -6.56 2.09
N GLY A 3 10.17 -5.70 2.80
CA GLY A 3 9.73 -5.94 4.18
C GLY A 3 8.65 -7.02 4.30
N ARG A 4 8.66 -7.74 5.43
CA ARG A 4 7.71 -8.84 5.71
C ARG A 4 6.34 -8.41 6.24
N GLY A 5 6.14 -7.12 6.58
CA GLY A 5 4.86 -6.62 7.08
C GLY A 5 4.42 -7.23 8.42
N SER A 6 5.35 -7.35 9.37
CA SER A 6 5.13 -8.07 10.65
C SER A 6 3.96 -7.54 11.49
N ARG A 7 3.67 -6.24 11.42
CA ARG A 7 2.54 -5.62 12.15
C ARG A 7 1.15 -6.03 11.62
N LEU A 8 1.07 -6.68 10.45
CA LEU A 8 -0.16 -7.17 9.85
C LEU A 8 -0.28 -8.71 9.92
N ARG A 9 0.54 -9.35 10.75
CA ARG A 9 0.39 -10.78 11.03
C ARG A 9 -0.92 -11.03 11.78
N PRO A 10 -1.58 -12.21 11.54
CA PRO A 10 -1.10 -13.37 10.77
C PRO A 10 -1.26 -13.24 9.23
N HIS A 11 -1.97 -12.24 8.71
CA HIS A 11 -2.32 -12.08 7.27
C HIS A 11 -1.11 -12.00 6.35
N THR A 12 0.03 -11.55 6.87
CA THR A 12 1.29 -11.45 6.12
C THR A 12 2.28 -12.60 6.36
N LEU A 13 1.84 -13.70 6.94
CA LEU A 13 2.68 -14.91 7.05
C LEU A 13 2.91 -15.56 5.67
N THR A 14 1.89 -15.58 4.83
CA THR A 14 1.92 -16.21 3.49
C THR A 14 1.73 -15.21 2.35
N THR A 15 1.28 -14.00 2.63
CA THR A 15 0.98 -12.97 1.62
C THR A 15 1.85 -11.73 1.89
N ALA A 16 2.59 -11.27 0.89
CA ALA A 16 3.33 -10.02 1.02
C ALA A 16 2.37 -8.85 1.27
N LYS A 17 2.68 -7.96 2.24
CA LYS A 17 1.83 -6.82 2.62
C LYS A 17 1.25 -6.06 1.42
N PRO A 18 2.00 -5.70 0.37
CA PRO A 18 1.47 -5.01 -0.79
C PRO A 18 0.41 -5.80 -1.58
N LEU A 19 0.34 -7.12 -1.39
CA LEU A 19 -0.62 -7.99 -2.05
C LEU A 19 -1.85 -8.30 -1.19
N VAL A 20 -1.92 -7.78 0.02
CA VAL A 20 -3.14 -7.82 0.85
C VAL A 20 -4.22 -7.02 0.13
N LYS A 21 -5.43 -7.58 0.10
CA LYS A 21 -6.57 -6.98 -0.58
C LYS A 21 -7.36 -6.06 0.34
N ILE A 22 -7.70 -4.87 -0.15
CA ILE A 22 -8.52 -3.84 0.49
C ILE A 22 -9.57 -3.40 -0.52
N ALA A 23 -10.83 -3.38 -0.17
CA ALA A 23 -11.93 -2.94 -1.05
C ALA A 23 -11.86 -3.54 -2.47
N GLY A 24 -11.60 -4.83 -2.57
CA GLY A 24 -11.63 -5.60 -3.82
C GLY A 24 -10.30 -5.82 -4.52
N LYS A 25 -9.30 -4.98 -4.32
CA LYS A 25 -7.98 -5.09 -5.00
C LYS A 25 -6.83 -5.11 -4.02
N SER A 26 -5.66 -5.63 -4.45
CA SER A 26 -4.46 -5.51 -3.62
C SER A 26 -4.02 -4.05 -3.46
N ILE A 27 -3.40 -3.73 -2.33
CA ILE A 27 -2.81 -2.41 -2.06
C ILE A 27 -1.94 -1.97 -3.26
N LEU A 28 -1.03 -2.85 -3.69
CA LEU A 28 -0.14 -2.58 -4.82
C LEU A 28 -0.90 -2.31 -6.13
N SER A 29 -1.94 -3.09 -6.43
CA SER A 29 -2.69 -2.90 -7.68
C SER A 29 -3.39 -1.55 -7.72
N GLN A 30 -4.02 -1.14 -6.61
CA GLN A 30 -4.67 0.17 -6.51
C GLN A 30 -3.65 1.29 -6.64
N LEU A 31 -2.54 1.20 -5.94
CA LEU A 31 -1.49 2.20 -5.94
C LEU A 31 -0.85 2.37 -7.33
N VAL A 32 -0.60 1.26 -8.05
CA VAL A 32 -0.08 1.29 -9.42
C VAL A 32 -1.12 1.89 -10.39
N GLU A 33 -2.40 1.49 -10.29
CA GLU A 33 -3.48 2.07 -11.12
C GLU A 33 -3.57 3.58 -10.93
N ASP A 34 -3.49 4.07 -9.69
CA ASP A 34 -3.55 5.49 -9.37
C ASP A 34 -2.29 6.24 -9.86
N ALA A 35 -1.10 5.64 -9.69
CA ALA A 35 0.15 6.22 -10.15
C ALA A 35 0.22 6.33 -11.69
N VAL A 36 -0.22 5.30 -12.42
CA VAL A 36 -0.28 5.32 -13.88
C VAL A 36 -1.26 6.39 -14.37
N LYS A 37 -2.43 6.48 -13.73
CA LYS A 37 -3.42 7.52 -14.04
C LYS A 37 -2.87 8.92 -13.79
N LEU A 38 -2.15 9.11 -12.69
CA LEU A 38 -1.53 10.40 -12.33
C LEU A 38 -0.39 10.76 -13.29
N ALA A 39 0.44 9.79 -13.68
CA ALA A 39 1.51 10.00 -14.66
C ALA A 39 0.95 10.46 -16.00
N ASN A 40 -0.22 9.95 -16.40
CA ASN A 40 -0.87 10.24 -17.67
C ASN A 40 0.10 10.13 -18.88
N GLU A 41 0.95 9.12 -18.82
CA GLU A 41 1.95 8.75 -19.83
C GLU A 41 2.09 7.22 -19.83
N PRO A 42 2.44 6.57 -20.96
CA PRO A 42 2.75 5.14 -20.98
C PRO A 42 3.88 4.79 -20.01
N ILE A 43 3.76 3.67 -19.32
CA ILE A 43 4.80 3.17 -18.43
C ILE A 43 5.57 2.06 -19.18
N GLU A 44 6.85 2.30 -19.45
CA GLU A 44 7.69 1.34 -20.17
C GLU A 44 8.12 0.18 -19.28
N GLU A 45 8.45 0.47 -18.02
CA GLU A 45 8.98 -0.51 -17.08
C GLU A 45 8.43 -0.33 -15.66
N MET A 46 8.11 -1.44 -15.01
CA MET A 46 7.84 -1.53 -13.57
C MET A 46 8.95 -2.35 -12.89
N ALA A 47 9.84 -1.67 -12.20
CA ALA A 47 10.91 -2.28 -11.43
C ALA A 47 10.42 -2.62 -10.02
N PHE A 48 10.28 -3.90 -9.71
CA PHE A 48 9.85 -4.39 -8.40
C PHE A 48 11.03 -4.82 -7.55
N ILE A 49 11.30 -4.10 -6.47
CA ILE A 49 12.34 -4.44 -5.51
C ILE A 49 11.71 -5.30 -4.41
N VAL A 50 12.08 -6.57 -4.36
CA VAL A 50 11.53 -7.57 -3.45
C VAL A 50 12.62 -8.14 -2.54
N GLY A 51 12.21 -8.81 -1.46
CA GLY A 51 13.13 -9.50 -0.56
C GLY A 51 13.55 -10.89 -1.05
N ASP A 52 13.93 -11.74 -0.10
CA ASP A 52 14.44 -13.09 -0.35
C ASP A 52 13.42 -14.02 -1.04
N LYS A 53 13.92 -14.98 -1.81
CA LYS A 53 13.12 -15.95 -2.59
C LYS A 53 12.23 -16.85 -1.74
N SER A 54 12.63 -17.14 -0.50
CA SER A 54 11.87 -18.01 0.40
C SER A 54 10.47 -17.45 0.67
N PHE A 55 10.35 -16.13 0.71
CA PHE A 55 9.06 -15.45 0.89
C PHE A 55 8.53 -14.87 -0.44
N PHE A 56 9.39 -14.21 -1.23
CA PHE A 56 9.02 -13.65 -2.53
C PHE A 56 9.30 -14.66 -3.66
N GLY A 57 8.64 -15.83 -3.57
CA GLY A 57 8.77 -16.92 -4.54
C GLY A 57 7.97 -16.70 -5.84
N ASN A 58 7.98 -17.71 -6.69
CA ASN A 58 7.41 -17.64 -8.06
C ASN A 58 5.94 -17.18 -8.10
N LYS A 59 5.11 -17.57 -7.13
CA LYS A 59 3.69 -17.16 -7.06
C LYS A 59 3.54 -15.64 -6.92
N ILE A 60 4.37 -15.01 -6.08
CA ILE A 60 4.37 -13.55 -5.92
C ILE A 60 4.91 -12.88 -7.17
N ILE A 61 6.04 -13.37 -7.69
CA ILE A 61 6.66 -12.82 -8.91
C ILE A 61 5.70 -12.88 -10.11
N SER A 62 4.96 -13.97 -10.30
CA SER A 62 3.94 -14.07 -11.35
C SER A 62 2.86 -13.00 -11.21
N LYS A 63 2.39 -12.72 -9.97
CA LYS A 63 1.41 -11.65 -9.73
C LYS A 63 1.96 -10.27 -10.10
N LEU A 64 3.23 -9.98 -9.77
CA LEU A 64 3.88 -8.71 -10.12
C LEU A 64 4.03 -8.55 -11.65
N LYS A 65 4.45 -9.62 -12.33
CA LYS A 65 4.52 -9.64 -13.80
C LYS A 65 3.15 -9.42 -14.45
N SER A 66 2.11 -10.10 -13.93
CA SER A 66 0.73 -9.93 -14.42
C SER A 66 0.20 -8.53 -14.16
N LEU A 67 0.64 -7.86 -13.09
CA LEU A 67 0.27 -6.47 -12.82
C LEU A 67 0.90 -5.53 -13.86
N ALA A 68 2.20 -5.65 -14.13
CA ALA A 68 2.86 -4.82 -15.14
C ALA A 68 2.27 -5.05 -16.55
N PHE A 69 1.99 -6.30 -16.89
CA PHE A 69 1.37 -6.67 -18.17
C PHE A 69 0.02 -5.98 -18.43
N LYS A 70 -0.77 -5.70 -17.39
CA LYS A 70 -2.04 -4.95 -17.51
C LYS A 70 -1.87 -3.51 -18.04
N PHE A 71 -0.67 -2.98 -17.96
CA PHE A 71 -0.31 -1.64 -18.39
C PHE A 71 0.69 -1.65 -19.55
N ASP A 72 0.83 -2.79 -20.24
CA ASP A 72 1.79 -3.00 -21.33
C ASP A 72 3.24 -2.69 -20.93
N ALA A 73 3.54 -2.75 -19.63
CA ALA A 73 4.85 -2.43 -19.07
C ALA A 73 5.71 -3.69 -18.89
N LYS A 74 7.03 -3.56 -19.11
CA LYS A 74 8.02 -4.56 -18.76
C LYS A 74 8.11 -4.70 -17.25
N ALA A 75 8.04 -5.93 -16.72
CA ALA A 75 8.28 -6.20 -15.31
C ALA A 75 9.74 -6.62 -15.07
N THR A 76 10.49 -5.84 -14.31
CA THR A 76 11.85 -6.20 -13.88
C THR A 76 11.86 -6.43 -12.37
N ILE A 77 12.48 -7.54 -11.95
CA ILE A 77 12.50 -7.97 -10.54
C ILE A 77 13.90 -7.82 -10.00
N TYR A 78 14.06 -6.97 -9.00
CA TYR A 78 15.29 -6.78 -8.25
C TYR A 78 15.14 -7.32 -6.83
N ARG A 79 16.27 -7.65 -6.18
CA ARG A 79 16.23 -8.20 -4.82
C ARG A 79 17.11 -7.39 -3.88
N GLN A 80 16.48 -6.96 -2.79
CA GLN A 80 17.20 -6.48 -1.61
C GLN A 80 17.28 -7.65 -0.61
N LEU A 81 18.45 -8.25 -0.49
CA LEU A 81 18.67 -9.39 0.41
C LEU A 81 18.99 -8.94 1.84
N GLU A 82 19.67 -7.82 1.97
CA GLU A 82 19.99 -7.19 3.24
C GLU A 82 19.12 -5.95 3.46
N PRO A 83 18.45 -5.78 4.61
CA PRO A 83 17.54 -4.67 4.89
C PRO A 83 18.33 -3.40 5.27
N LEU A 84 19.17 -2.91 4.36
CA LEU A 84 20.04 -1.74 4.58
C LEU A 84 19.38 -0.39 4.27
N GLY A 85 18.05 -0.33 4.30
CA GLY A 85 17.30 0.91 4.17
C GLY A 85 16.73 1.19 2.78
N THR A 86 16.02 2.31 2.66
CA THR A 86 15.25 2.70 1.47
C THR A 86 16.13 3.13 0.30
N GLY A 87 17.22 3.84 0.58
CA GLY A 87 18.20 4.24 -0.43
C GLY A 87 18.91 3.02 -1.03
N HIS A 88 19.31 2.07 -0.19
CA HIS A 88 19.89 0.80 -0.66
C HIS A 88 18.88 0.00 -1.50
N ALA A 89 17.61 -0.03 -1.09
CA ALA A 89 16.57 -0.71 -1.87
C ALA A 89 16.50 -0.15 -3.31
N ILE A 90 16.46 1.17 -3.46
CA ILE A 90 16.45 1.83 -4.77
C ILE A 90 17.70 1.47 -5.57
N MET A 91 18.87 1.46 -4.96
CA MET A 91 20.13 1.12 -5.62
C MET A 91 20.21 -0.36 -6.04
N CYS A 92 19.45 -1.27 -5.43
CA CYS A 92 19.31 -2.63 -5.97
C CYS A 92 18.71 -2.66 -7.39
N ALA A 93 17.99 -1.61 -7.79
CA ALA A 93 17.41 -1.45 -9.13
C ALA A 93 18.22 -0.48 -10.02
N ALA A 94 19.51 -0.31 -9.77
CA ALA A 94 20.36 0.69 -10.42
C ALA A 94 20.31 0.64 -11.96
N ASP A 95 20.10 -0.52 -12.56
CA ASP A 95 20.02 -0.70 -14.03
C ASP A 95 18.74 -0.10 -14.64
N SER A 96 17.67 0.04 -13.84
CA SER A 96 16.39 0.67 -14.25
C SER A 96 16.30 2.16 -13.87
N LEU A 97 17.35 2.75 -13.27
CA LEU A 97 17.34 4.15 -12.83
C LEU A 97 17.85 5.09 -13.93
N SER A 98 16.99 5.38 -14.91
CA SER A 98 17.24 6.34 -15.99
C SER A 98 15.93 7.00 -16.46
N GLY A 99 16.00 8.25 -16.91
CA GLY A 99 14.86 9.03 -17.42
C GLY A 99 13.84 9.39 -16.31
N LYS A 100 12.60 9.64 -16.74
CA LYS A 100 11.49 9.92 -15.83
C LYS A 100 11.11 8.69 -15.03
N ALA A 101 10.92 8.83 -13.73
CA ALA A 101 10.52 7.70 -12.89
C ALA A 101 9.68 8.12 -11.68
N MET A 102 8.83 7.20 -11.23
CA MET A 102 8.19 7.27 -9.93
C MET A 102 8.77 6.21 -9.00
N VAL A 103 9.08 6.60 -7.76
CA VAL A 103 9.43 5.69 -6.67
C VAL A 103 8.25 5.64 -5.70
N ILE A 104 7.75 4.43 -5.42
CA ILE A 104 6.53 4.26 -4.63
C ILE A 104 6.73 3.18 -3.57
N TYR A 105 6.40 3.51 -2.31
CA TYR A 105 6.39 2.56 -1.20
C TYR A 105 4.98 1.95 -1.08
N PRO A 106 4.83 0.65 -1.37
CA PRO A 106 3.51 0.06 -1.53
C PRO A 106 2.91 -0.43 -0.21
N ASP A 107 2.78 0.44 0.76
CA ASP A 107 2.23 0.12 2.08
C ASP A 107 1.09 1.03 2.53
N THR A 108 0.65 1.91 1.65
CA THR A 108 -0.47 2.83 1.83
C THR A 108 -1.36 2.85 0.60
N LEU A 109 -2.59 3.37 0.75
CA LEU A 109 -3.47 3.73 -0.36
C LEU A 109 -3.56 5.25 -0.42
N ILE A 110 -3.64 5.79 -1.64
CA ILE A 110 -3.56 7.22 -1.88
C ILE A 110 -4.71 7.63 -2.80
N ARG A 111 -5.26 8.83 -2.57
CA ARG A 111 -6.18 9.45 -3.51
C ARG A 111 -5.65 10.82 -3.91
N PHE A 112 -5.51 11.03 -5.20
CA PHE A 112 -5.03 12.30 -5.77
C PHE A 112 -6.20 13.18 -6.17
N SER A 113 -6.04 14.50 -6.05
CA SER A 113 -7.03 15.50 -6.48
C SER A 113 -6.67 16.17 -7.79
N GLU A 114 -5.38 16.24 -8.12
CA GLU A 114 -4.87 17.11 -9.18
C GLU A 114 -3.66 16.49 -9.89
N SER A 115 -3.31 17.08 -11.04
CA SER A 115 -2.04 16.88 -11.70
C SER A 115 -0.89 17.46 -10.87
N PHE A 116 0.34 17.07 -11.15
CA PHE A 116 1.54 17.57 -10.49
C PHE A 116 2.48 18.29 -11.47
N GLU A 117 3.43 19.05 -10.95
CA GLU A 117 4.41 19.81 -11.74
C GLU A 117 5.49 18.89 -12.32
N LYS A 118 5.25 18.34 -13.53
CA LYS A 118 6.17 17.42 -14.22
C LYS A 118 7.51 18.06 -14.63
N ASP A 119 7.56 19.39 -14.66
CA ASP A 119 8.78 20.14 -15.04
C ASP A 119 9.77 20.33 -13.89
N ALA A 120 9.35 20.14 -12.64
CA ALA A 120 10.24 20.12 -11.50
C ALA A 120 11.26 18.97 -11.62
N ASP A 121 12.47 19.17 -11.07
CA ASP A 121 13.48 18.09 -11.04
C ASP A 121 12.98 16.88 -10.27
N ALA A 122 12.21 17.12 -9.18
CA ALA A 122 11.50 16.08 -8.44
C ALA A 122 10.24 16.62 -7.76
N VAL A 123 9.28 15.72 -7.53
CA VAL A 123 8.09 15.97 -6.71
C VAL A 123 8.03 14.95 -5.59
N ILE A 124 7.83 15.41 -4.36
CA ILE A 124 7.61 14.57 -3.18
C ILE A 124 6.16 14.75 -2.75
N TRP A 125 5.38 13.67 -2.75
CA TRP A 125 4.00 13.75 -2.26
C TRP A 125 3.95 13.83 -0.75
N THR A 126 3.10 14.74 -0.28
CA THR A 126 2.95 15.05 1.14
C THR A 126 1.48 15.09 1.57
N LYS A 127 1.24 14.85 2.85
CA LYS A 127 -0.05 15.03 3.51
C LYS A 127 0.15 15.80 4.80
N GLU A 128 -0.73 16.76 5.09
CA GLU A 128 -0.79 17.37 6.41
C GLU A 128 -1.23 16.35 7.45
N VAL A 129 -0.49 16.29 8.56
CA VAL A 129 -0.71 15.36 9.68
C VAL A 129 -0.70 16.12 11.01
N GLU A 130 -1.40 15.56 11.99
CA GLU A 130 -1.43 16.11 13.36
C GLU A 130 -0.16 15.76 14.16
N ASN A 131 0.46 14.60 13.88
CA ASN A 131 1.63 14.09 14.61
C ASN A 131 2.84 13.95 13.67
N PRO A 132 3.48 15.07 13.26
CA PRO A 132 4.58 15.06 12.29
C PRO A 132 5.83 14.32 12.77
N GLU A 133 6.03 14.18 14.08
CA GLU A 133 7.16 13.49 14.71
C GLU A 133 7.21 11.97 14.41
N ALA A 134 6.11 11.42 13.91
CA ALA A 134 6.06 10.01 13.51
C ALA A 134 6.62 9.75 12.09
N TYR A 135 6.83 10.81 11.30
CA TYR A 135 7.11 10.73 9.86
C TYR A 135 8.34 11.56 9.46
N GLY A 136 8.82 11.34 8.24
CA GLY A 136 9.64 12.33 7.55
C GLY A 136 8.78 13.52 7.11
N VAL A 137 9.24 14.74 7.35
CA VAL A 137 8.52 15.95 6.97
C VAL A 137 9.35 16.82 6.04
N VAL A 138 8.68 17.62 5.20
CA VAL A 138 9.33 18.59 4.31
C VAL A 138 9.08 20.03 4.79
N LYS A 139 10.08 20.89 4.59
CA LYS A 139 9.96 22.34 4.79
C LYS A 139 9.92 23.04 3.44
N LEU A 140 8.98 23.99 3.28
CA LEU A 140 8.85 24.79 2.06
C LEU A 140 9.40 26.20 2.26
N ASN A 141 9.89 26.80 1.17
CA ASN A 141 10.17 28.23 1.10
C ASN A 141 8.92 29.01 0.63
N SER A 142 9.04 30.35 0.49
CA SER A 142 7.97 31.24 0.02
C SER A 142 7.42 30.88 -1.37
N ASP A 143 8.24 30.27 -2.22
CA ASP A 143 7.88 29.89 -3.60
C ASP A 143 7.26 28.49 -3.67
N GLY A 144 7.04 27.83 -2.52
CA GLY A 144 6.49 26.49 -2.43
C GLY A 144 7.47 25.38 -2.83
N ASN A 145 8.77 25.69 -2.92
CA ASN A 145 9.80 24.68 -3.14
C ASN A 145 10.20 24.02 -1.83
N ILE A 146 10.46 22.71 -1.88
CA ILE A 146 11.01 21.97 -0.75
C ILE A 146 12.47 22.38 -0.57
N ILE A 147 12.82 22.86 0.63
CA ILE A 147 14.18 23.31 0.99
C ILE A 147 14.83 22.43 2.05
N ASP A 148 14.05 21.58 2.71
CA ASP A 148 14.57 20.65 3.72
C ASP A 148 13.67 19.44 3.89
N LEU A 149 14.25 18.35 4.36
CA LEU A 149 13.57 17.07 4.62
C LEU A 149 14.16 16.49 5.91
N VAL A 150 13.34 16.33 6.93
CA VAL A 150 13.77 15.89 8.25
C VAL A 150 13.01 14.64 8.66
N GLU A 151 13.73 13.55 8.94
CA GLU A 151 13.16 12.31 9.42
C GLU A 151 12.83 12.42 10.92
N LYS A 152 11.57 12.18 11.28
CA LYS A 152 11.05 12.17 12.65
C LYS A 152 11.56 13.35 13.48
N PRO A 153 11.16 14.56 13.14
CA PRO A 153 11.67 15.76 13.79
C PRO A 153 11.31 15.79 15.28
N LYS A 154 12.29 16.17 16.11
CA LYS A 154 12.06 16.34 17.56
C LYS A 154 11.26 17.60 17.89
N ASN A 155 11.32 18.61 17.02
CA ASN A 155 10.59 19.87 17.13
C ASN A 155 9.63 19.99 15.94
N ASN A 156 8.52 20.69 16.11
CA ASN A 156 7.60 20.95 15.01
C ASN A 156 8.23 21.88 13.98
N ILE A 157 8.74 21.31 12.88
CA ILE A 157 9.34 22.02 11.74
C ILE A 157 8.30 22.27 10.66
N SER A 158 7.40 21.29 10.46
CA SER A 158 6.36 21.29 9.45
C SER A 158 5.37 20.14 9.72
N ASN A 159 4.12 20.32 9.31
CA ASN A 159 3.09 19.29 9.38
C ASN A 159 2.98 18.50 8.06
N LEU A 160 3.82 18.77 7.07
CA LEU A 160 3.78 18.12 5.75
C LEU A 160 4.59 16.82 5.78
N ALA A 161 3.92 15.72 6.11
CA ALA A 161 4.53 14.39 6.13
C ALA A 161 4.73 13.82 4.73
N VAL A 162 5.88 13.20 4.49
CA VAL A 162 6.20 12.47 3.25
C VAL A 162 5.45 11.14 3.25
N ILE A 163 4.73 10.85 2.17
CA ILE A 163 3.87 9.66 2.08
C ILE A 163 4.51 8.48 1.35
N GLY A 164 5.81 8.55 1.05
CA GLY A 164 6.53 7.47 0.38
C GLY A 164 6.28 7.37 -1.14
N MET A 165 5.91 8.48 -1.77
CA MET A 165 5.76 8.58 -3.21
C MET A 165 6.58 9.76 -3.73
N TYR A 166 7.34 9.52 -4.81
CA TYR A 166 8.29 10.47 -5.39
C TYR A 166 8.24 10.38 -6.91
N TYR A 167 8.35 11.53 -7.59
CA TYR A 167 8.59 11.62 -9.02
C TYR A 167 9.94 12.27 -9.26
N PHE A 168 10.63 11.80 -10.27
CA PHE A 168 11.90 12.36 -10.75
C PHE A 168 11.79 12.59 -12.26
N LYS A 169 12.12 13.79 -12.70
CA LYS A 169 12.25 14.11 -14.12
C LYS A 169 13.43 13.36 -14.75
N GLU A 170 14.49 13.16 -13.97
CA GLU A 170 15.67 12.37 -14.34
C GLU A 170 16.21 11.63 -13.10
N ILE A 171 15.83 10.37 -12.94
CA ILE A 171 16.16 9.58 -11.74
C ILE A 171 17.63 9.18 -11.65
N SER A 172 18.40 9.23 -12.75
CA SER A 172 19.84 8.98 -12.73
C SER A 172 20.59 9.95 -11.80
N GLN A 173 20.00 11.12 -11.53
CA GLN A 173 20.53 12.09 -10.57
C GLN A 173 20.40 11.58 -9.13
N LEU A 174 19.25 10.99 -8.76
CA LEU A 174 19.10 10.32 -7.46
C LEU A 174 20.06 9.13 -7.35
N LYS A 175 20.16 8.30 -8.40
CA LYS A 175 21.12 7.17 -8.46
C LYS A 175 22.53 7.64 -8.11
N LYS A 176 23.00 8.73 -8.75
CA LYS A 176 24.33 9.30 -8.49
C LYS A 176 24.50 9.70 -7.02
N GLN A 177 23.50 10.38 -6.44
CA GLN A 177 23.60 10.84 -5.04
C GLN A 177 23.51 9.70 -4.05
N LEU A 178 22.65 8.68 -4.29
CA LEU A 178 22.60 7.49 -3.44
C LEU A 178 23.90 6.67 -3.51
N GLN A 179 24.55 6.62 -4.67
CA GLN A 179 25.88 6.00 -4.76
C GLN A 179 26.91 6.74 -3.92
N ASN A 180 26.87 8.09 -3.89
CA ASN A 180 27.72 8.89 -3.02
C ASN A 180 27.43 8.63 -1.53
N VAL A 181 26.12 8.57 -1.14
CA VAL A 181 25.71 8.23 0.23
C VAL A 181 26.29 6.87 0.67
N ILE A 182 26.24 5.87 -0.20
CA ILE A 182 26.80 4.53 0.07
C ILE A 182 28.33 4.58 0.18
N ASN A 183 29.00 5.24 -0.76
CA ASN A 183 30.47 5.35 -0.77
C ASN A 183 31.00 6.09 0.45
N GLU A 184 30.31 7.15 0.87
CA GLU A 184 30.66 7.96 2.05
C GLU A 184 30.16 7.30 3.36
N LYS A 185 29.44 6.16 3.29
CA LYS A 185 28.89 5.44 4.43
C LYS A 185 28.02 6.32 5.34
N ILE A 186 27.18 7.15 4.74
CA ILE A 186 26.19 7.94 5.48
C ILE A 186 25.06 7.02 5.89
N ILE A 187 25.03 6.63 7.16
CA ILE A 187 24.14 5.62 7.72
C ILE A 187 23.40 6.22 8.92
N HIS A 188 22.06 6.11 8.92
CA HIS A 188 21.21 6.51 10.03
C HIS A 188 20.52 5.26 10.60
N SER A 189 20.75 4.94 11.88
CA SER A 189 20.20 3.76 12.55
C SER A 189 20.47 2.42 11.80
N GLY A 190 21.62 2.31 11.14
CA GLY A 190 22.02 1.11 10.38
C GLY A 190 21.48 1.07 8.95
N GLU A 191 20.85 2.13 8.45
CA GLU A 191 20.22 2.18 7.14
C GLU A 191 20.69 3.35 6.27
N TYR A 192 20.81 3.12 4.96
CA TYR A 192 20.96 4.15 3.94
C TYR A 192 19.57 4.68 3.56
N GLN A 193 19.29 5.91 3.91
CA GLN A 193 17.98 6.52 3.67
C GLN A 193 17.91 7.19 2.28
N ILE A 194 16.73 7.15 1.64
CA ILE A 194 16.49 7.93 0.42
C ILE A 194 16.68 9.43 0.69
N ASN A 195 16.32 9.88 1.88
CA ASN A 195 16.37 11.28 2.30
C ASN A 195 17.75 11.90 2.12
N ASP A 196 18.83 11.16 2.41
CA ASP A 196 20.21 11.64 2.22
C ASP A 196 20.52 11.92 0.74
N GLY A 197 20.04 11.05 -0.14
CA GLY A 197 20.16 11.26 -1.60
C GLY A 197 19.38 12.48 -2.08
N LEU A 198 18.15 12.67 -1.56
CA LEU A 198 17.30 13.83 -1.89
C LEU A 198 17.93 15.13 -1.41
N LEU A 199 18.44 15.18 -0.17
CA LEU A 199 19.14 16.35 0.39
C LEU A 199 20.39 16.69 -0.44
N LYS A 200 21.19 15.69 -0.84
CA LYS A 200 22.34 15.92 -1.74
C LYS A 200 21.91 16.47 -3.11
N MET A 201 20.76 16.04 -3.66
CA MET A 201 20.23 16.62 -4.90
C MET A 201 19.83 18.09 -4.71
N MET A 202 19.11 18.42 -3.63
CA MET A 202 18.72 19.81 -3.31
C MET A 202 19.95 20.71 -3.11
N ASN A 203 20.97 20.24 -2.38
CA ASN A 203 22.23 20.96 -2.18
C ASN A 203 22.99 21.18 -3.50
N ASN A 204 22.76 20.36 -4.51
CA ASN A 204 23.28 20.55 -5.87
C ASN A 204 22.35 21.40 -6.77
N GLY A 205 21.46 22.16 -6.18
CA GLY A 205 20.61 23.14 -6.88
C GLY A 205 19.40 22.54 -7.62
N ARG A 206 18.99 21.29 -7.33
CA ARG A 206 17.79 20.71 -7.92
C ARG A 206 16.53 21.22 -7.23
N VAL A 207 15.51 21.52 -8.03
CA VAL A 207 14.25 22.09 -7.57
C VAL A 207 13.25 20.96 -7.25
N PHE A 208 12.79 20.95 -6.01
CA PHE A 208 11.83 19.99 -5.51
C PHE A 208 10.49 20.67 -5.19
N LYS A 209 9.39 20.06 -5.62
CA LYS A 209 8.03 20.52 -5.33
C LYS A 209 7.29 19.55 -4.42
N ALA A 210 6.36 20.06 -3.63
CA ALA A 210 5.46 19.24 -2.84
C ALA A 210 4.21 18.88 -3.64
N GLY A 211 4.01 17.59 -3.91
CA GLY A 211 2.75 17.08 -4.43
C GLY A 211 1.72 16.93 -3.30
N LYS A 212 0.45 17.17 -3.59
CA LYS A 212 -0.65 17.05 -2.62
C LYS A 212 -1.48 15.81 -2.89
N VAL A 213 -2.02 15.22 -1.83
CA VAL A 213 -3.01 14.16 -1.89
C VAL A 213 -4.24 14.53 -1.08
N THR A 214 -5.42 14.11 -1.55
CA THR A 214 -6.65 14.28 -0.77
C THR A 214 -6.72 13.29 0.37
N GLU A 215 -6.33 12.02 0.09
CA GLU A 215 -6.32 10.98 1.11
C GLU A 215 -5.03 10.18 1.09
N TRP A 216 -4.60 9.81 2.29
CA TRP A 216 -3.49 8.92 2.56
C TRP A 216 -3.91 7.94 3.65
N LEU A 217 -4.09 6.68 3.26
CA LEU A 217 -4.64 5.63 4.09
C LEU A 217 -3.57 4.59 4.40
N ASP A 218 -3.20 4.49 5.67
CA ASP A 218 -2.23 3.49 6.13
C ASP A 218 -2.84 2.07 6.07
N CYS A 219 -2.04 1.11 5.63
CA CYS A 219 -2.37 -0.31 5.66
C CYS A 219 -1.32 -1.09 6.49
N GLY A 220 -0.75 -0.45 7.52
CA GLY A 220 0.38 -0.97 8.28
C GLY A 220 0.03 -2.05 9.30
N ASN A 221 -1.20 -2.09 9.78
CA ASN A 221 -1.72 -3.02 10.78
C ASN A 221 -3.19 -3.34 10.50
N VAL A 222 -3.77 -4.27 11.28
CA VAL A 222 -5.16 -4.73 11.09
C VAL A 222 -6.16 -3.57 11.21
N LYS A 223 -6.05 -2.77 12.28
CA LYS A 223 -6.97 -1.66 12.55
C LYS A 223 -6.95 -0.62 11.42
N SER A 224 -5.76 -0.19 11.01
CA SER A 224 -5.64 0.76 9.90
C SER A 224 -6.07 0.16 8.56
N SER A 225 -5.86 -1.13 8.33
CA SER A 225 -6.34 -1.81 7.10
C SER A 225 -7.87 -1.88 7.02
N ILE A 226 -8.56 -2.13 8.15
CA ILE A 226 -10.03 -2.11 8.22
C ILE A 226 -10.55 -0.69 7.97
N PHE A 227 -9.95 0.31 8.60
CA PHE A 227 -10.30 1.71 8.34
C PHE A 227 -10.09 2.12 6.87
N SER A 228 -8.96 1.70 6.28
CA SER A 228 -8.68 1.94 4.86
C SER A 228 -9.67 1.22 3.95
N ASN A 229 -10.13 0.01 4.33
CA ASN A 229 -11.18 -0.71 3.61
C ASN A 229 -12.51 0.06 3.63
N GLN A 230 -12.91 0.55 4.80
CA GLN A 230 -14.11 1.39 4.94
C GLN A 230 -14.02 2.61 4.01
N LYS A 231 -12.95 3.39 4.12
CA LYS A 231 -12.75 4.61 3.31
C LYS A 231 -12.73 4.33 1.81
N MET A 232 -12.04 3.27 1.39
CA MET A 232 -12.00 2.90 -0.03
C MET A 232 -13.35 2.43 -0.56
N LEU A 233 -14.16 1.71 0.25
CA LEU A 233 -15.53 1.35 -0.12
C LEU A 233 -16.42 2.58 -0.24
N GLU A 234 -16.33 3.56 0.67
CA GLU A 234 -17.02 4.84 0.57
C GLU A 234 -16.68 5.56 -0.74
N PHE A 235 -15.39 5.67 -1.07
CA PHE A 235 -14.94 6.31 -2.30
C PHE A 235 -15.43 5.56 -3.54
N HIS A 236 -15.27 4.25 -3.58
CA HIS A 236 -15.71 3.45 -4.72
C HIS A 236 -17.23 3.52 -4.93
N HIS A 237 -18.02 3.54 -3.85
CA HIS A 237 -19.48 3.70 -3.91
C HIS A 237 -19.87 5.09 -4.45
N ASN A 238 -19.25 6.16 -3.95
CA ASN A 238 -19.45 7.53 -4.43
C ASN A 238 -19.01 7.70 -5.89
N ASP A 239 -17.95 7.04 -6.30
CA ASP A 239 -17.46 6.98 -7.69
C ASP A 239 -18.33 6.07 -8.59
N LYS A 240 -19.41 5.47 -8.06
CA LYS A 240 -20.34 4.54 -8.74
C LYS A 240 -19.62 3.34 -9.39
N LYS A 241 -18.55 2.85 -8.78
CA LYS A 241 -17.87 1.63 -9.23
C LYS A 241 -18.70 0.40 -8.90
N GLN A 242 -18.71 -0.58 -9.79
CA GLN A 242 -19.32 -1.87 -9.51
C GLN A 242 -18.51 -2.60 -8.45
N LEU A 243 -19.08 -2.76 -7.25
CA LEU A 243 -18.44 -3.39 -6.09
C LEU A 243 -18.98 -4.80 -5.82
N VAL A 244 -20.15 -5.12 -6.35
CA VAL A 244 -20.83 -6.40 -6.15
C VAL A 244 -20.80 -7.18 -7.45
N SER A 245 -20.27 -8.41 -7.41
CA SER A 245 -20.28 -9.34 -8.55
C SER A 245 -21.69 -9.79 -8.86
N ASN A 246 -21.97 -10.10 -10.13
CA ASN A 246 -23.22 -10.76 -10.50
C ASN A 246 -23.21 -12.26 -10.18
N ASP A 247 -22.03 -12.84 -9.92
CA ASP A 247 -21.80 -14.27 -9.70
C ASP A 247 -21.69 -14.60 -8.20
N PHE A 248 -22.61 -14.09 -7.36
CA PHE A 248 -22.70 -14.46 -5.95
C PHE A 248 -24.13 -14.97 -5.63
N LYS A 249 -24.29 -15.64 -4.50
CA LYS A 249 -25.60 -16.15 -4.05
C LYS A 249 -25.98 -15.50 -2.73
N SER A 250 -27.20 -14.98 -2.66
CA SER A 250 -27.80 -14.45 -1.43
C SER A 250 -29.15 -15.14 -1.18
N ILE A 251 -29.32 -15.75 -0.02
CA ILE A 251 -30.52 -16.50 0.38
C ILE A 251 -30.95 -15.96 1.75
N ASP A 252 -32.17 -15.50 1.87
CA ASP A 252 -32.75 -14.96 3.12
C ASP A 252 -31.83 -14.00 3.86
N SER A 253 -31.18 -13.10 3.11
CA SER A 253 -30.11 -12.27 3.63
C SER A 253 -30.28 -10.79 3.26
N ASN A 254 -29.74 -9.91 4.10
CA ASN A 254 -29.74 -8.47 3.89
C ASN A 254 -28.33 -7.96 3.62
N ILE A 255 -28.17 -7.13 2.58
CA ILE A 255 -26.90 -6.51 2.22
C ILE A 255 -27.03 -5.00 2.38
N ILE A 256 -26.18 -4.40 3.21
CA ILE A 256 -26.15 -2.97 3.51
C ILE A 256 -24.90 -2.35 2.89
N GLU A 257 -25.10 -1.52 1.87
CA GLU A 257 -24.00 -0.83 1.18
C GLU A 257 -23.33 0.25 2.04
N PRO A 258 -22.06 0.63 1.73
CA PRO A 258 -21.21 0.07 0.68
C PRO A 258 -20.55 -1.24 1.10
N VAL A 259 -20.53 -2.20 0.20
CA VAL A 259 -19.87 -3.51 0.37
C VAL A 259 -19.12 -3.91 -0.90
N PHE A 260 -18.05 -4.68 -0.76
CA PHE A 260 -17.44 -5.41 -1.87
C PHE A 260 -17.77 -6.90 -1.75
N ILE A 261 -18.38 -7.47 -2.80
CA ILE A 261 -18.72 -8.90 -2.87
C ILE A 261 -18.15 -9.46 -4.17
N ASP A 262 -17.18 -10.38 -4.05
CA ASP A 262 -16.53 -11.05 -5.17
C ASP A 262 -17.39 -12.23 -5.67
N LYS A 263 -16.99 -12.84 -6.76
CA LYS A 263 -17.67 -14.02 -7.34
C LYS A 263 -17.58 -15.24 -6.43
N ASP A 264 -18.49 -16.16 -6.62
CA ASP A 264 -18.61 -17.41 -5.90
C ASP A 264 -18.86 -17.24 -4.37
N VAL A 265 -19.20 -16.02 -3.91
CA VAL A 265 -19.59 -15.76 -2.52
C VAL A 265 -20.99 -16.31 -2.25
N VAL A 266 -21.19 -16.87 -1.06
CA VAL A 266 -22.49 -17.37 -0.60
C VAL A 266 -22.87 -16.71 0.72
N ILE A 267 -24.03 -16.06 0.77
CA ILE A 267 -24.59 -15.43 1.97
C ILE A 267 -25.94 -16.07 2.26
N GLU A 268 -26.10 -16.69 3.42
CA GLU A 268 -27.32 -17.38 3.83
C GLU A 268 -27.77 -16.92 5.23
N ASN A 269 -29.03 -16.55 5.37
CA ASN A 269 -29.65 -16.14 6.64
C ASN A 269 -28.78 -15.15 7.43
N SER A 270 -28.28 -14.11 6.76
CA SER A 270 -27.24 -13.24 7.30
C SER A 270 -27.47 -11.77 6.93
N THR A 271 -26.92 -10.87 7.75
CA THR A 271 -26.81 -9.45 7.40
C THR A 271 -25.34 -9.09 7.20
N VAL A 272 -25.00 -8.53 6.03
CA VAL A 272 -23.65 -8.16 5.64
C VAL A 272 -23.60 -6.68 5.29
N GLY A 273 -22.70 -5.96 5.93
CA GLY A 273 -22.50 -4.53 5.72
C GLY A 273 -22.98 -3.67 6.89
N PRO A 274 -22.72 -2.35 6.80
CA PRO A 274 -21.91 -1.69 5.78
C PRO A 274 -20.42 -1.97 5.93
N TYR A 275 -19.62 -1.58 4.91
CA TYR A 275 -18.15 -1.59 4.91
C TYR A 275 -17.51 -2.98 4.98
N VAL A 276 -18.16 -3.98 4.42
CA VAL A 276 -17.65 -5.34 4.38
C VAL A 276 -17.05 -5.64 3.01
N SER A 277 -15.89 -6.30 3.00
CA SER A 277 -15.29 -6.88 1.79
C SER A 277 -15.30 -8.40 1.90
N LEU A 278 -16.07 -9.08 1.04
CA LEU A 278 -16.11 -10.53 0.91
C LEU A 278 -15.36 -10.95 -0.35
N TYR A 279 -14.30 -11.74 -0.18
CA TYR A 279 -13.50 -12.22 -1.30
C TYR A 279 -13.98 -13.55 -1.83
N ARG A 280 -13.51 -13.92 -3.01
CA ARG A 280 -13.96 -15.04 -3.81
C ARG A 280 -14.18 -16.32 -3.00
N GLY A 281 -15.33 -16.94 -3.14
CA GLY A 281 -15.68 -18.21 -2.50
C GLY A 281 -15.89 -18.11 -0.99
N ALA A 282 -15.94 -16.92 -0.41
CA ALA A 282 -16.28 -16.73 1.00
C ALA A 282 -17.73 -17.15 1.26
N THR A 283 -18.00 -17.75 2.42
CA THR A 283 -19.35 -18.18 2.84
C THR A 283 -19.70 -17.56 4.17
N ILE A 284 -20.86 -16.90 4.24
CA ILE A 284 -21.40 -16.28 5.45
C ILE A 284 -22.75 -16.93 5.75
N LYS A 285 -22.90 -17.55 6.93
CA LYS A 285 -24.14 -18.22 7.33
C LYS A 285 -24.58 -17.84 8.74
N ASN A 286 -25.87 -17.58 8.93
CA ASN A 286 -26.48 -17.27 10.24
C ASN A 286 -25.67 -16.19 10.99
N SER A 287 -25.27 -15.11 10.30
CA SER A 287 -24.26 -14.19 10.84
C SER A 287 -24.60 -12.73 10.58
N LEU A 288 -24.09 -11.87 11.46
CA LEU A 288 -24.06 -10.42 11.29
C LEU A 288 -22.61 -9.99 11.13
N VAL A 289 -22.26 -9.41 9.96
CA VAL A 289 -20.90 -8.99 9.65
C VAL A 289 -20.90 -7.52 9.26
N ARG A 290 -20.14 -6.69 9.96
CA ARG A 290 -19.98 -5.25 9.71
C ARG A 290 -18.51 -4.85 9.67
N ASN A 291 -18.21 -3.78 8.94
CA ASN A 291 -16.87 -3.15 8.86
C ASN A 291 -15.71 -4.16 8.94
N SER A 292 -15.72 -5.15 8.05
CA SER A 292 -14.84 -6.32 8.15
C SER A 292 -14.32 -6.77 6.78
N ILE A 293 -13.20 -7.47 6.79
CA ILE A 293 -12.56 -8.05 5.61
C ILE A 293 -12.55 -9.57 5.77
N ILE A 294 -13.19 -10.30 4.86
CA ILE A 294 -13.26 -11.76 4.87
C ILE A 294 -12.55 -12.31 3.64
N GLY A 295 -11.47 -13.05 3.86
CA GLY A 295 -10.59 -13.58 2.84
C GLY A 295 -11.21 -14.66 1.95
N GLU A 296 -10.46 -15.03 0.91
CA GLU A 296 -10.89 -16.04 -0.08
C GLU A 296 -11.17 -17.39 0.58
N CYS A 297 -12.22 -18.09 0.12
CA CYS A 297 -12.61 -19.44 0.54
C CYS A 297 -12.83 -19.58 2.06
N SER A 298 -13.05 -18.47 2.77
CA SER A 298 -13.28 -18.50 4.23
C SER A 298 -14.74 -18.70 4.56
N ASN A 299 -15.00 -19.43 5.64
CA ASN A 299 -16.33 -19.77 6.11
C ASN A 299 -16.57 -19.14 7.50
N VAL A 300 -17.56 -18.25 7.57
CA VAL A 300 -18.00 -17.59 8.80
C VAL A 300 -19.44 -18.01 9.07
N LYS A 301 -19.71 -18.57 10.23
CA LYS A 301 -21.06 -18.97 10.62
C LYS A 301 -21.36 -18.69 12.09
N ASN A 302 -22.66 -18.51 12.38
CA ASN A 302 -23.19 -18.29 13.72
C ASN A 302 -22.46 -17.17 14.47
N ALA A 303 -22.10 -16.08 13.75
CA ALA A 303 -21.19 -15.05 14.23
C ALA A 303 -21.85 -13.67 14.24
N ASN A 304 -21.49 -12.85 15.21
CA ASN A 304 -21.74 -11.42 15.22
C ASN A 304 -20.37 -10.74 15.32
N ILE A 305 -19.85 -10.28 14.19
CA ILE A 305 -18.49 -9.71 14.10
C ILE A 305 -18.50 -8.32 13.47
N GLU A 306 -17.67 -7.48 14.01
CA GLU A 306 -17.40 -6.13 13.55
C GLU A 306 -15.89 -5.82 13.66
N ASN A 307 -15.40 -4.88 12.87
CA ASN A 307 -14.00 -4.44 12.91
C ASN A 307 -12.99 -5.59 12.82
N SER A 308 -13.32 -6.60 11.99
CA SER A 308 -12.60 -7.87 11.96
C SER A 308 -11.91 -8.10 10.61
N MET A 309 -10.78 -8.80 10.65
CA MET A 309 -10.06 -9.23 9.45
C MET A 309 -9.82 -10.75 9.54
N ILE A 310 -10.48 -11.51 8.68
CA ILE A 310 -10.35 -12.96 8.57
C ILE A 310 -9.56 -13.26 7.29
N GLY A 311 -8.49 -14.06 7.42
CA GLY A 311 -7.61 -14.43 6.31
C GLY A 311 -8.28 -15.37 5.29
N ASN A 312 -7.47 -15.89 4.35
CA ASN A 312 -7.97 -16.87 3.38
C ASN A 312 -8.06 -18.27 4.00
N ASP A 313 -8.97 -19.09 3.47
CA ASP A 313 -9.16 -20.50 3.84
C ASP A 313 -9.43 -20.70 5.35
N CYS A 314 -9.95 -19.68 6.04
CA CYS A 314 -10.27 -19.72 7.46
C CYS A 314 -11.67 -20.29 7.71
N LYS A 315 -11.83 -20.94 8.86
CA LYS A 315 -13.14 -21.38 9.37
C LYS A 315 -13.39 -20.74 10.72
N TYR A 316 -14.43 -19.95 10.81
CA TYR A 316 -14.87 -19.32 12.05
C TYR A 316 -16.34 -19.67 12.35
N ASP A 317 -16.58 -20.25 13.50
CA ASP A 317 -17.92 -20.55 14.02
C ASP A 317 -18.11 -19.87 15.36
N GLY A 318 -19.02 -18.92 15.47
CA GLY A 318 -19.29 -18.18 16.71
C GLY A 318 -19.79 -19.08 17.87
N ASN A 319 -20.31 -20.27 17.58
CA ASN A 319 -20.72 -21.28 18.54
C ASN A 319 -19.65 -22.36 18.74
N TYR A 320 -18.39 -21.98 18.82
CA TYR A 320 -17.28 -22.92 18.93
C TYR A 320 -17.26 -23.71 20.24
N LYS A 321 -16.92 -25.00 20.17
CA LYS A 321 -16.67 -25.88 21.31
C LYS A 321 -15.18 -26.15 21.54
N SER A 322 -14.35 -25.91 20.56
CA SER A 322 -12.90 -26.00 20.62
C SER A 322 -12.26 -24.94 19.74
N VAL A 323 -11.10 -24.47 20.11
CA VAL A 323 -10.37 -23.41 19.44
C VAL A 323 -8.96 -23.91 19.12
N ASN A 324 -8.51 -23.66 17.89
CA ASN A 324 -7.12 -23.84 17.46
C ASN A 324 -6.63 -22.52 16.91
N ILE A 325 -5.79 -21.84 17.69
CA ILE A 325 -5.28 -20.49 17.39
C ILE A 325 -3.77 -20.59 17.25
N GLY A 326 -3.24 -20.10 16.14
CA GLY A 326 -1.81 -20.06 15.88
C GLY A 326 -1.16 -18.76 16.39
N ASP A 327 0.15 -18.62 16.14
CA ASP A 327 0.92 -17.44 16.51
C ASP A 327 0.33 -16.17 15.91
N PHE A 328 0.33 -15.09 16.69
CA PHE A 328 -0.17 -13.75 16.31
C PHE A 328 -1.68 -13.68 15.98
N SER A 329 -2.47 -14.66 16.39
CA SER A 329 -3.92 -14.59 16.30
C SER A 329 -4.53 -14.04 17.59
N GLU A 330 -5.62 -13.29 17.46
CA GLU A 330 -6.35 -12.71 18.58
C GLU A 330 -7.83 -13.06 18.47
N LEU A 331 -8.44 -13.42 19.58
CA LEU A 331 -9.88 -13.51 19.82
C LEU A 331 -10.24 -12.46 20.86
N ILE A 332 -10.91 -11.36 20.44
CA ILE A 332 -11.25 -10.22 21.28
C ILE A 332 -12.76 -10.11 21.41
#